data_676f25045974b1b2ba846e7b03dc754e
#
_entry.id   676f25045974b1b2ba846e7b03dc754e
#
_cell.length_a   1.000
_cell.length_b   1.000
_cell.length_c   1.000
_cell.angle_alpha   90.00
_cell.angle_beta   90.00
_cell.angle_gamma   90.00
#
_symmetry.space_group_name_H-M   'P 1'
#
loop_
_entity.id
_entity.type
_entity.pdbx_description
1 polymer ?
#
loop_
_entity_poly.entity_id
_entity_poly.type
_entity_poly.pdbx_seq_one_letter_code
_entity_poly.pdbx_strand_id
1 'polypeptide(L)'
;MKITLIGAGNVATQLGLALKGAGHHIVQVYSRTQAHANALASQLQAQPVSAWEAITDAANLYVFALKDSALCDAITMVCAGKMDKIFVHTAGSVAMDVFKGHAQHYGVLYPLQT
;
A
#
# COMPACT_ATOMS: atom_id res chain seq x y z
N MET A 1 -1.35 -12.98 6.44
CA MET A 1 -1.89 -11.62 6.61
C MET A 1 -2.41 -11.13 5.26
N LYS A 2 -3.53 -10.46 5.25
CA LYS A 2 -4.11 -9.87 4.05
C LYS A 2 -3.59 -8.44 3.88
N ILE A 3 -3.04 -8.15 2.70
CA ILE A 3 -2.34 -6.89 2.45
C ILE A 3 -2.94 -6.20 1.21
N THR A 4 -3.18 -4.89 1.34
CA THR A 4 -3.48 -4.03 0.19
C THR A 4 -2.24 -3.19 -0.09
N LEU A 5 -1.81 -3.21 -1.34
CA LEU A 5 -0.62 -2.49 -1.79
C LEU A 5 -1.06 -1.23 -2.54
N ILE A 6 -0.66 -0.08 -2.02
CA ILE A 6 -0.99 1.22 -2.61
C ILE A 6 0.23 1.69 -3.40
N GLY A 7 0.16 1.56 -4.71
CA GLY A 7 1.25 1.86 -5.62
C GLY A 7 1.59 0.68 -6.50
N ALA A 8 2.18 0.92 -7.66
CA ALA A 8 2.51 -0.12 -8.63
C ALA A 8 3.86 0.13 -9.32
N GLY A 9 4.74 0.93 -8.72
CA GLY A 9 6.08 1.17 -9.23
C GLY A 9 7.07 0.09 -8.82
N ASN A 10 8.37 0.38 -8.94
CA ASN A 10 9.42 -0.60 -8.66
C ASN A 10 9.43 -1.06 -7.21
N VAL A 11 9.29 -0.15 -6.26
CA VAL A 11 9.26 -0.50 -4.84
C VAL A 11 8.06 -1.39 -4.53
N ALA A 12 6.89 -1.02 -5.04
CA ALA A 12 5.67 -1.80 -4.86
C ALA A 12 5.82 -3.20 -5.44
N THR A 13 6.42 -3.30 -6.63
CA THR A 13 6.63 -4.60 -7.30
C THR A 13 7.54 -5.50 -6.47
N GLN A 14 8.69 -4.99 -6.06
CA GLN A 14 9.66 -5.78 -5.28
C GLN A 14 9.07 -6.20 -3.94
N LEU A 15 8.42 -5.25 -3.25
CA LEU A 15 7.85 -5.51 -1.94
C LEU A 15 6.68 -6.48 -2.03
N GLY A 16 5.81 -6.31 -3.02
CA GLY A 16 4.68 -7.20 -3.24
C GLY A 16 5.11 -8.64 -3.48
N LEU A 17 6.14 -8.82 -4.31
CA LEU A 17 6.68 -10.15 -4.59
C LEU A 17 7.31 -10.77 -3.35
N ALA A 18 8.04 -9.97 -2.56
CA ALA A 18 8.65 -10.44 -1.32
C ALA A 18 7.62 -10.85 -0.29
N LEU A 19 6.57 -10.05 -0.12
CA LEU A 19 5.49 -10.35 0.83
C LEU A 19 4.72 -11.59 0.42
N LYS A 20 4.43 -11.74 -0.87
CA LYS A 20 3.77 -12.94 -1.38
C LYS A 20 4.63 -14.18 -1.17
N GLY A 21 5.94 -14.05 -1.43
CA GLY A 21 6.89 -15.14 -1.21
C GLY A 21 7.00 -15.56 0.25
N ALA A 22 6.72 -14.63 1.17
CA ALA A 22 6.73 -14.91 2.61
C ALA A 22 5.41 -15.52 3.11
N GLY A 23 4.45 -15.77 2.24
CA GLY A 23 3.20 -16.42 2.59
C GLY A 23 2.03 -15.48 2.85
N HIS A 24 2.21 -14.17 2.63
CA HIS A 24 1.12 -13.22 2.78
C HIS A 24 0.25 -13.17 1.53
N HIS A 25 -1.00 -12.80 1.71
CA HIS A 25 -1.96 -12.68 0.62
C HIS A 25 -2.13 -11.21 0.23
N ILE A 26 -1.73 -10.86 -1.00
CA ILE A 26 -1.96 -9.52 -1.54
C ILE A 26 -3.35 -9.51 -2.14
N VAL A 27 -4.29 -8.83 -1.47
CA VAL A 27 -5.71 -8.83 -1.90
C VAL A 27 -5.97 -7.83 -2.99
N GLN A 28 -5.31 -6.66 -2.94
CA GLN A 28 -5.52 -5.60 -3.93
C GLN A 28 -4.22 -4.88 -4.22
N VAL A 29 -4.13 -4.34 -5.44
CA VAL A 29 -3.09 -3.39 -5.83
C VAL A 29 -3.79 -2.15 -6.36
N TYR A 30 -3.49 -1.00 -5.76
CA TYR A 30 -3.99 0.29 -6.22
C TYR A 30 -2.92 1.00 -7.03
N SER A 31 -3.33 1.59 -8.17
CA SER A 31 -2.55 2.57 -8.88
C SER A 31 -3.49 3.59 -9.51
N ARG A 32 -3.04 4.83 -9.61
CA ARG A 32 -3.76 5.88 -10.31
C ARG A 32 -3.98 5.50 -11.79
N THR A 33 -3.06 4.74 -12.35
CA THR A 33 -3.11 4.25 -13.73
C THR A 33 -3.58 2.80 -13.72
N GLN A 34 -4.74 2.53 -14.34
CA GLN A 34 -5.33 1.19 -14.35
C GLN A 34 -4.39 0.16 -14.97
N ALA A 35 -3.66 0.52 -16.02
CA ALA A 35 -2.73 -0.40 -16.68
C ALA A 35 -1.62 -0.85 -15.74
N HIS A 36 -1.10 0.07 -14.92
CA HIS A 36 -0.06 -0.27 -13.93
C HIS A 36 -0.62 -1.17 -12.84
N ALA A 37 -1.82 -0.89 -12.37
CA ALA A 37 -2.48 -1.74 -11.37
C ALA A 37 -2.68 -3.15 -11.92
N ASN A 38 -3.17 -3.25 -13.15
CA ASN A 38 -3.39 -4.55 -13.80
C ASN A 38 -2.11 -5.36 -13.92
N ALA A 39 -1.03 -4.72 -14.34
CA ALA A 39 0.25 -5.40 -14.56
C ALA A 39 0.79 -6.00 -13.27
N LEU A 40 0.81 -5.24 -12.18
CA LEU A 40 1.32 -5.75 -10.91
C LEU A 40 0.36 -6.74 -10.26
N ALA A 41 -0.94 -6.45 -10.30
CA ALA A 41 -1.95 -7.35 -9.73
C ALA A 41 -1.90 -8.73 -10.38
N SER A 42 -1.64 -8.78 -11.68
CA SER A 42 -1.48 -10.06 -12.40
C SER A 42 -0.33 -10.88 -11.83
N GLN A 43 0.80 -10.25 -11.50
CA GLN A 43 1.95 -10.94 -10.93
C GLN A 43 1.68 -11.43 -9.51
N LEU A 44 0.82 -10.72 -8.77
CA LEU A 44 0.55 -11.01 -7.36
C LEU A 44 -0.75 -11.79 -7.15
N GLN A 45 -1.50 -12.06 -8.22
CA GLN A 45 -2.82 -12.70 -8.15
C GLN A 45 -3.77 -11.90 -7.26
N ALA A 46 -3.73 -10.57 -7.42
CA ALA A 46 -4.50 -9.61 -6.65
C ALA A 46 -5.53 -8.92 -7.52
N GLN A 47 -6.45 -8.19 -6.90
CA GLN A 47 -7.43 -7.38 -7.61
C GLN A 47 -6.85 -6.01 -7.94
N PRO A 48 -6.82 -5.59 -9.22
CA PRO A 48 -6.37 -4.25 -9.56
C PRO A 48 -7.47 -3.23 -9.33
N VAL A 49 -7.14 -2.10 -8.70
CA VAL A 49 -8.07 -1.00 -8.51
C VAL A 49 -7.37 0.32 -8.81
N SER A 50 -8.12 1.31 -9.31
CA SER A 50 -7.60 2.63 -9.65
C SER A 50 -8.41 3.77 -9.07
N ALA A 51 -9.32 3.46 -8.16
CA ALA A 51 -10.12 4.46 -7.45
C ALA A 51 -10.01 4.21 -5.95
N TRP A 52 -9.93 5.29 -5.17
CA TRP A 52 -9.84 5.20 -3.71
C TRP A 52 -11.04 4.45 -3.12
N GLU A 53 -12.22 4.64 -3.70
CA GLU A 53 -13.47 4.03 -3.23
C GLU A 53 -13.48 2.51 -3.39
N ALA A 54 -12.65 1.99 -4.29
CA ALA A 54 -12.58 0.55 -4.55
C ALA A 54 -11.64 -0.18 -3.59
N ILE A 55 -10.88 0.55 -2.77
CA ILE A 55 -9.96 -0.07 -1.82
C ILE A 55 -10.77 -0.68 -0.67
N THR A 56 -10.54 -1.98 -0.45
CA THR A 56 -11.26 -2.73 0.58
C THR A 56 -10.89 -2.29 2.00
N ASP A 57 -11.83 -2.45 2.94
CA ASP A 57 -11.56 -2.32 4.37
C ASP A 57 -11.27 -3.67 5.02
N ALA A 58 -11.18 -4.73 4.23
CA ALA A 58 -11.02 -6.09 4.73
C ALA A 58 -9.56 -6.55 4.87
N ALA A 59 -8.59 -5.75 4.44
CA ALA A 59 -7.19 -6.11 4.62
C ALA A 59 -6.74 -5.84 6.05
N ASN A 60 -5.64 -6.49 6.46
CA ASN A 60 -5.04 -6.26 7.78
C ASN A 60 -4.00 -5.15 7.73
N LEU A 61 -3.29 -5.04 6.60
CA LEU A 61 -2.17 -4.12 6.43
C LEU A 61 -2.32 -3.39 5.10
N TYR A 62 -2.09 -2.08 5.12
CA TYR A 62 -2.09 -1.23 3.95
C TYR A 62 -0.69 -0.65 3.79
N VAL A 63 -0.04 -0.95 2.66
CA VAL A 63 1.33 -0.53 2.39
C VAL A 63 1.32 0.57 1.32
N PHE A 64 1.79 1.76 1.69
CA PHE A 64 1.88 2.90 0.78
C PHE A 64 3.27 2.93 0.15
N ALA A 65 3.40 2.39 -1.04
CA ALA A 65 4.63 2.42 -1.82
C ALA A 65 4.54 3.50 -2.89
N LEU A 66 4.46 4.74 -2.43
CA LEU A 66 4.24 5.93 -3.25
C LEU A 66 5.36 6.93 -3.06
N LYS A 67 5.51 7.85 -4.01
CA LYS A 67 6.41 8.99 -3.89
C LYS A 67 5.92 9.92 -2.79
N ASP A 68 6.86 10.66 -2.19
CA ASP A 68 6.58 11.59 -1.11
C ASP A 68 5.44 12.55 -1.46
N SER A 69 5.43 13.05 -2.70
CA SER A 69 4.44 14.04 -3.15
C SER A 69 3.01 13.49 -3.21
N ALA A 70 2.85 12.18 -3.34
CA ALA A 70 1.53 11.54 -3.43
C ALA A 70 1.07 10.95 -2.10
N LEU A 71 1.95 10.88 -1.11
CA LEU A 71 1.72 10.10 0.11
C LEU A 71 0.63 10.70 0.99
N CYS A 72 0.67 12.01 1.23
CA CYS A 72 -0.29 12.65 2.13
C CYS A 72 -1.72 12.51 1.65
N ASP A 73 -1.96 12.75 0.36
CA ASP A 73 -3.30 12.62 -0.21
C ASP A 73 -3.80 11.18 -0.13
N ALA A 74 -2.92 10.22 -0.42
CA ALA A 74 -3.25 8.81 -0.36
C ALA A 74 -3.63 8.40 1.07
N ILE A 75 -2.87 8.84 2.06
CA ILE A 75 -3.15 8.53 3.46
C ILE A 75 -4.51 9.08 3.88
N THR A 76 -4.79 10.32 3.53
CA THR A 76 -6.07 10.94 3.85
C THR A 76 -7.25 10.14 3.29
N MET A 77 -7.12 9.69 2.04
CA MET A 77 -8.22 8.98 1.37
C MET A 77 -8.34 7.53 1.83
N VAL A 78 -7.22 6.84 2.04
CA VAL A 78 -7.23 5.41 2.33
C VAL A 78 -7.53 5.13 3.80
N CYS A 79 -6.98 5.92 4.72
CA CYS A 79 -7.15 5.66 6.15
C CYS A 79 -8.54 6.01 6.66
N ALA A 80 -9.32 6.79 5.92
CA ALA A 80 -10.66 7.19 6.34
C ALA A 80 -11.53 5.97 6.63
N GLY A 81 -12.07 5.90 7.84
CA GLY A 81 -12.92 4.79 8.27
C GLY A 81 -12.20 3.49 8.58
N LYS A 82 -10.86 3.49 8.59
CA LYS A 82 -10.06 2.27 8.78
C LYS A 82 -9.01 2.43 9.90
N MET A 83 -9.29 3.25 10.91
CA MET A 83 -8.29 3.59 11.93
C MET A 83 -7.76 2.41 12.72
N ASP A 84 -8.50 1.31 12.76
CA ASP A 84 -8.11 0.08 13.48
C ASP A 84 -7.15 -0.81 12.67
N LYS A 85 -6.88 -0.48 11.42
CA LYS A 85 -5.98 -1.26 10.58
C LYS A 85 -4.54 -0.81 10.76
N ILE A 86 -3.59 -1.57 10.19
CA ILE A 86 -2.18 -1.25 10.23
C ILE A 86 -1.77 -0.59 8.92
N PHE A 87 -1.08 0.55 9.02
CA PHE A 87 -0.64 1.31 7.85
C PHE A 87 0.86 1.55 7.92
N VAL A 88 1.55 1.33 6.81
CA VAL A 88 2.97 1.62 6.71
C VAL A 88 3.26 2.32 5.37
N HIS A 89 4.32 3.11 5.31
CA HIS A 89 4.79 3.66 4.05
C HIS A 89 6.27 3.31 3.85
N THR A 90 6.73 3.46 2.61
CA THR A 90 8.09 3.08 2.22
C THR A 90 8.96 4.27 1.84
N ALA A 91 8.47 5.50 2.05
CA ALA A 91 9.20 6.71 1.72
C ALA A 91 10.14 7.07 2.89
N GLY A 92 11.39 6.61 2.82
CA GLY A 92 12.34 6.71 3.93
C GLY A 92 12.63 8.13 4.40
N SER A 93 12.43 9.14 3.54
CA SER A 93 12.63 10.54 3.89
C SER A 93 11.43 11.18 4.59
N VAL A 94 10.30 10.48 4.66
CA VAL A 94 9.08 10.98 5.28
C VAL A 94 8.90 10.31 6.64
N ALA A 95 8.69 11.11 7.69
CA ALA A 95 8.49 10.58 9.03
C ALA A 95 7.17 9.80 9.12
N MET A 96 7.11 8.82 10.02
CA MET A 96 5.87 8.07 10.23
C MET A 96 4.75 8.95 10.79
N ASP A 97 5.08 10.12 11.33
CA ASP A 97 4.10 11.08 11.84
C ASP A 97 3.11 11.55 10.77
N VAL A 98 3.39 11.33 9.49
CA VAL A 98 2.45 11.62 8.41
C VAL A 98 1.10 10.90 8.61
N PHE A 99 1.09 9.80 9.36
CA PHE A 99 -0.14 9.07 9.69
C PHE A 99 -0.88 9.64 10.90
N LYS A 100 -0.25 10.54 11.66
CA LYS A 100 -0.83 11.03 12.91
C LYS A 100 -2.17 11.70 12.64
N GLY A 101 -3.19 11.31 13.39
CA GLY A 101 -4.56 11.77 13.19
C GLY A 101 -5.34 11.01 12.13
N HIS A 102 -4.68 10.14 11.36
CA HIS A 102 -5.33 9.34 10.32
C HIS A 102 -5.39 7.85 10.66
N ALA A 103 -4.45 7.36 11.47
CA ALA A 103 -4.38 5.95 11.83
C ALA A 103 -3.94 5.80 13.27
N GLN A 104 -4.28 4.67 13.89
CA GLN A 104 -3.86 4.31 15.25
C GLN A 104 -2.61 3.45 15.24
N HIS A 105 -2.44 2.61 14.20
CA HIS A 105 -1.32 1.67 14.08
C HIS A 105 -0.60 1.96 12.78
N TYR A 106 0.63 2.46 12.87
CA TYR A 106 1.36 2.87 11.68
C TYR A 106 2.87 2.79 11.88
N GLY A 107 3.60 2.82 10.79
CA GLY A 107 5.06 2.78 10.81
C GLY A 107 5.66 3.05 9.44
N VAL A 108 6.96 2.90 9.36
CA VAL A 108 7.71 3.02 8.12
C VAL A 108 8.37 1.67 7.84
N LEU A 109 8.22 1.19 6.61
CA LEU A 109 8.86 -0.03 6.15
C LEU A 109 9.95 0.34 5.16
N TYR A 110 11.19 0.04 5.48
CA TYR A 110 12.30 0.30 4.58
C TYR A 110 12.46 -0.88 3.63
N PRO A 111 12.31 -0.67 2.31
CA PRO A 111 12.51 -1.75 1.36
C PRO A 111 13.94 -2.26 1.42
N LEU A 112 14.11 -3.55 1.19
CA LEU A 112 15.44 -4.12 1.08
C LEU A 112 16.14 -3.55 -0.13
N GLN A 113 17.36 -3.11 0.05
CA GLN A 113 18.22 -2.63 -1.02
C GLN A 113 18.99 -3.78 -1.59
N THR A 114 18.92 -3.93 -2.88
CA THR A 114 19.68 -4.96 -3.59
C THR A 114 20.65 -4.35 -4.56
#